data_d5b62df69cd409e02b5956feb63ead17
#
_entry.id   d5b62df69cd409e02b5956feb63ead17
#
_cell.length_a   1.000
_cell.length_b   1.000
_cell.length_c   1.000
_cell.angle_alpha   90.00
_cell.angle_beta   90.00
_cell.angle_gamma   90.00
#
_symmetry.space_group_name_H-M   'P 1'
#
loop_
_entity.id
_entity.type
_entity.pdbx_description
1 polymer ?
#
loop_
_entity_poly.entity_id
_entity_poly.type
_entity_poly.pdbx_seq_one_letter_code
_entity_poly.pdbx_strand_id
1 'polypeptide(L)'
;AEVIVAIIGVETSYGRNAGNHRVLDALYTLAFKYPRSGDADKLEREVRRELFFRDELAKLFELAALEKLDITTLKGSYAGAMGMGQFMPSSYRDYAVDGDGDGRRDLFNSLDDVFASVANYFVKKGGWVANAPVAVPATLAAGREPFNPEDWMPTHTLADLAARGYA
;
A
#
# COMPACT_ATOMS: atom_id res chain seq x y z
N ALA A 1 6.87 -10.74 12.14
CA ALA A 1 7.87 -10.79 11.05
C ALA A 1 7.25 -11.35 9.76
N GLU A 2 6.55 -12.48 9.82
CA GLU A 2 6.06 -13.25 8.66
C GLU A 2 5.15 -12.43 7.74
N VAL A 3 4.26 -11.60 8.31
CA VAL A 3 3.34 -10.75 7.55
C VAL A 3 4.09 -9.70 6.73
N ILE A 4 5.13 -9.09 7.30
CA ILE A 4 5.97 -8.09 6.59
C ILE A 4 6.69 -8.75 5.41
N VAL A 5 7.29 -9.91 5.66
CA VAL A 5 7.99 -10.68 4.61
C VAL A 5 7.01 -11.11 3.50
N ALA A 6 5.80 -11.58 3.88
CA ALA A 6 4.77 -11.96 2.92
C ALA A 6 4.31 -10.79 2.05
N ILE A 7 4.10 -9.61 2.63
CA ILE A 7 3.71 -8.39 1.90
C ILE A 7 4.77 -8.02 0.86
N ILE A 8 6.05 -7.96 1.24
CA ILE A 8 7.14 -7.63 0.30
C ILE A 8 7.25 -8.69 -0.81
N GLY A 9 6.96 -9.95 -0.47
CA GLY A 9 6.87 -11.03 -1.46
C GLY A 9 5.75 -10.79 -2.47
N VAL A 10 4.57 -10.41 -2.01
CA VAL A 10 3.39 -10.14 -2.86
C VAL A 10 3.58 -8.87 -3.68
N GLU A 11 4.05 -7.78 -3.05
CA GLU A 11 4.18 -6.48 -3.70
C GLU A 11 5.24 -6.48 -4.82
N THR A 12 6.40 -7.02 -4.56
CA THR A 12 7.54 -6.86 -5.48
C THR A 12 8.35 -8.13 -5.72
N SER A 13 7.90 -9.31 -5.28
CA SER A 13 8.72 -10.52 -5.29
C SER A 13 10.10 -10.28 -4.66
N TYR A 14 10.10 -9.66 -3.49
CA TYR A 14 11.31 -9.29 -2.73
C TYR A 14 12.23 -8.33 -3.50
N GLY A 15 11.66 -7.28 -4.09
CA GLY A 15 12.37 -6.25 -4.84
C GLY A 15 12.70 -6.59 -6.29
N ARG A 16 12.42 -7.81 -6.77
CA ARG A 16 12.71 -8.22 -8.16
C ARG A 16 11.81 -7.51 -9.18
N ASN A 17 10.63 -7.08 -8.77
CA ASN A 17 9.62 -6.44 -9.62
C ASN A 17 9.00 -5.23 -8.93
N ALA A 18 9.79 -4.20 -8.70
CA ALA A 18 9.31 -2.94 -8.10
C ALA A 18 8.67 -1.96 -9.11
N GLY A 19 8.52 -2.39 -10.36
CA GLY A 19 7.98 -1.59 -11.46
C GLY A 19 9.07 -0.93 -12.33
N ASN A 20 8.68 -0.60 -13.57
CA ASN A 20 9.59 -0.05 -14.57
C ASN A 20 9.19 1.34 -15.08
N HIS A 21 8.09 1.90 -14.59
CA HIS A 21 7.65 3.24 -14.96
C HIS A 21 8.47 4.29 -14.22
N ARG A 22 8.83 5.39 -14.89
CA ARG A 22 9.37 6.54 -14.15
C ARG A 22 8.25 7.11 -13.28
N VAL A 23 8.50 7.18 -11.97
CA VAL A 23 7.50 7.62 -10.98
C VAL A 23 6.99 9.02 -11.29
N LEU A 24 7.90 9.93 -11.64
CA LEU A 24 7.56 11.30 -12.04
C LEU A 24 6.59 11.33 -13.21
N ASP A 25 6.86 10.56 -14.28
CA ASP A 25 6.01 10.53 -15.48
C ASP A 25 4.65 9.91 -15.19
N ALA A 26 4.63 8.84 -14.39
CA ALA A 26 3.39 8.17 -14.00
C ALA A 26 2.48 9.12 -13.20
N LEU A 27 3.01 9.74 -12.16
CA LEU A 27 2.26 10.68 -11.33
C LEU A 27 1.85 11.93 -12.12
N TYR A 28 2.74 12.50 -12.95
CA TYR A 28 2.40 13.64 -13.80
C TYR A 28 1.25 13.30 -14.76
N THR A 29 1.31 12.13 -15.40
CA THR A 29 0.26 11.70 -16.33
C THR A 29 -1.08 11.54 -15.60
N LEU A 30 -1.09 10.89 -14.44
CA LEU A 30 -2.31 10.67 -13.68
C LEU A 30 -2.84 11.95 -13.01
N ALA A 31 -1.97 12.91 -12.71
CA ALA A 31 -2.32 14.21 -12.14
C ALA A 31 -2.95 15.18 -13.14
N PHE A 32 -2.59 15.10 -14.42
CA PHE A 32 -2.99 16.10 -15.42
C PHE A 32 -3.65 15.54 -16.68
N LYS A 33 -3.55 14.21 -16.88
CA LYS A 33 -4.12 13.51 -18.01
C LYS A 33 -4.77 12.19 -17.56
N TYR A 34 -5.50 12.25 -16.43
CA TYR A 34 -6.15 11.06 -15.89
C TYR A 34 -7.07 10.42 -16.92
N PRO A 35 -6.95 9.12 -17.19
CA PRO A 35 -7.79 8.44 -18.19
C PRO A 35 -9.26 8.46 -17.75
N ARG A 36 -10.12 8.99 -18.61
CA ARG A 36 -11.57 9.02 -18.39
C ARG A 36 -12.21 7.86 -19.10
N SER A 37 -13.11 7.15 -18.41
CA SER A 37 -13.86 6.03 -18.99
C SER A 37 -14.95 6.49 -19.96
N GLY A 38 -15.38 7.77 -19.89
CA GLY A 38 -16.55 8.29 -20.59
C GLY A 38 -17.88 7.96 -19.91
N ASP A 39 -17.85 7.27 -18.78
CA ASP A 39 -19.00 6.89 -17.97
C ASP A 39 -19.32 8.01 -16.96
N ALA A 40 -20.51 8.60 -17.06
CA ALA A 40 -20.93 9.70 -16.19
C ALA A 40 -20.97 9.31 -14.72
N ASP A 41 -21.33 8.06 -14.41
CA ASP A 41 -21.43 7.57 -13.02
C ASP A 41 -20.04 7.41 -12.36
N LYS A 42 -18.98 7.31 -13.16
CA LYS A 42 -17.60 7.21 -12.68
C LYS A 42 -16.87 8.54 -12.61
N LEU A 43 -17.41 9.59 -13.20
CA LEU A 43 -16.72 10.88 -13.33
C LEU A 43 -16.27 11.45 -12.00
N GLU A 44 -17.10 11.45 -10.98
CA GLU A 44 -16.77 11.98 -9.66
C GLU A 44 -15.61 11.20 -9.03
N ARG A 45 -15.61 9.86 -9.13
CA ARG A 45 -14.52 9.01 -8.66
C ARG A 45 -13.22 9.29 -9.42
N GLU A 46 -13.30 9.46 -10.73
CA GLU A 46 -12.15 9.75 -11.59
C GLU A 46 -11.52 11.11 -11.26
N VAL A 47 -12.36 12.13 -11.02
CA VAL A 47 -11.88 13.45 -10.56
C VAL A 47 -11.21 13.36 -9.21
N ARG A 48 -11.77 12.65 -8.24
CA ARG A 48 -11.12 12.44 -6.93
C ARG A 48 -9.77 11.74 -7.08
N ARG A 49 -9.65 10.75 -7.97
CA ARG A 49 -8.38 10.08 -8.22
C ARG A 49 -7.35 10.98 -8.89
N GLU A 50 -7.76 11.82 -9.82
CA GLU A 50 -6.87 12.81 -10.43
C GLU A 50 -6.31 13.78 -9.37
N LEU A 51 -7.18 14.30 -8.48
CA LEU A 51 -6.77 15.16 -7.37
C LEU A 51 -5.82 14.45 -6.41
N PHE A 52 -6.09 13.18 -6.09
CA PHE A 52 -5.17 12.35 -5.31
C PHE A 52 -3.78 12.28 -5.96
N PHE A 53 -3.69 12.02 -7.26
CA PHE A 53 -2.39 11.97 -7.94
C PHE A 53 -1.69 13.32 -8.04
N ARG A 54 -2.43 14.44 -8.06
CA ARG A 54 -1.82 15.78 -7.95
C ARG A 54 -1.16 15.99 -6.59
N ASP A 55 -1.82 15.54 -5.53
CA ASP A 55 -1.24 15.60 -4.18
C ASP A 55 -0.01 14.70 -4.07
N GLU A 56 -0.08 13.47 -4.57
CA GLU A 56 1.07 12.55 -4.58
C GLU A 56 2.25 13.09 -5.40
N LEU A 57 2.01 13.77 -6.51
CA LEU A 57 3.05 14.45 -7.28
C LEU A 57 3.71 15.57 -6.47
N ALA A 58 2.92 16.38 -5.76
CA ALA A 58 3.46 17.41 -4.87
C ALA A 58 4.32 16.78 -3.76
N LYS A 59 3.86 15.68 -3.16
CA LYS A 59 4.61 14.92 -2.15
C LYS A 59 5.90 14.32 -2.70
N LEU A 60 5.93 13.92 -3.98
CA LEU A 60 7.16 13.47 -4.61
C LEU A 60 8.24 14.56 -4.64
N PHE A 61 7.87 15.81 -4.94
CA PHE A 61 8.82 16.93 -4.92
C PHE A 61 9.29 17.24 -3.50
N GLU A 62 8.39 17.22 -2.51
CA GLU A 62 8.75 17.38 -1.09
C GLU A 62 9.74 16.29 -0.66
N LEU A 63 9.46 15.04 -0.99
CA LEU A 63 10.27 13.87 -0.66
C LEU A 63 11.66 13.95 -1.33
N ALA A 64 11.72 14.41 -2.59
CA ALA A 64 12.98 14.61 -3.30
C ALA A 64 13.93 15.53 -2.55
N ALA A 65 13.40 16.65 -2.01
CA ALA A 65 14.19 17.59 -1.24
C ALA A 65 14.63 17.02 0.11
N LEU A 66 13.74 16.30 0.79
CA LEU A 66 14.01 15.71 2.11
C LEU A 66 15.06 14.59 2.04
N GLU A 67 14.88 13.65 1.12
CA GLU A 67 15.70 12.44 1.01
C GLU A 67 16.85 12.60 0.01
N LYS A 68 16.96 13.76 -0.65
CA LYS A 68 17.96 14.02 -1.71
C LYS A 68 17.87 13.00 -2.86
N LEU A 69 16.64 12.64 -3.24
CA LEU A 69 16.39 11.68 -4.31
C LEU A 69 16.40 12.36 -5.69
N ASP A 70 17.02 11.70 -6.66
CA ASP A 70 16.87 12.09 -8.06
C ASP A 70 15.56 11.50 -8.63
N ILE A 71 14.47 12.26 -8.53
CA ILE A 71 13.15 11.85 -8.99
C ILE A 71 13.07 11.63 -10.51
N THR A 72 14.05 12.10 -11.27
CA THR A 72 14.06 11.92 -12.73
C THR A 72 14.43 10.48 -13.12
N THR A 73 15.07 9.75 -12.23
CA THR A 73 15.54 8.37 -12.45
C THR A 73 14.72 7.33 -11.68
N LEU A 74 13.94 7.74 -10.68
CA LEU A 74 13.16 6.81 -9.85
C LEU A 74 12.18 6.00 -10.67
N LYS A 75 12.22 4.68 -10.48
CA LYS A 75 11.28 3.73 -11.07
C LYS A 75 10.33 3.16 -10.03
N GLY A 76 9.14 2.81 -10.49
CA GLY A 76 8.09 2.26 -9.66
C GLY A 76 6.93 1.71 -10.49
N SER A 77 5.77 1.58 -9.87
CA SER A 77 4.56 1.11 -10.53
C SER A 77 4.00 2.16 -11.52
N TYR A 78 3.09 1.74 -12.38
CA TYR A 78 2.35 2.64 -13.28
C TYR A 78 1.53 3.72 -12.54
N ALA A 79 1.27 3.51 -11.24
CA ALA A 79 0.54 4.46 -10.38
C ALA A 79 1.47 5.27 -9.46
N GLY A 80 2.80 5.14 -9.61
CA GLY A 80 3.77 5.93 -8.86
C GLY A 80 4.15 5.38 -7.49
N ALA A 81 3.79 4.13 -7.17
CA ALA A 81 4.28 3.45 -5.97
C ALA A 81 5.76 3.06 -6.13
N MET A 82 6.55 3.18 -5.06
CA MET A 82 8.02 3.15 -5.09
C MET A 82 8.62 2.13 -4.13
N GLY A 83 9.80 1.66 -4.49
CA GLY A 83 10.64 0.81 -3.65
C GLY A 83 10.07 -0.60 -3.45
N MET A 84 10.74 -1.39 -2.61
CA MET A 84 10.37 -2.79 -2.38
C MET A 84 9.00 -2.96 -1.69
N GLY A 85 8.58 -1.99 -0.87
CA GLY A 85 7.31 -1.96 -0.16
C GLY A 85 6.19 -1.24 -0.91
N GLN A 86 6.41 -0.78 -2.15
CA GLN A 86 5.43 -0.07 -2.99
C GLN A 86 4.75 1.12 -2.27
N PHE A 87 5.55 1.97 -1.64
CA PHE A 87 5.08 3.16 -0.96
C PHE A 87 4.72 4.27 -1.96
N MET A 88 3.55 4.86 -1.83
CA MET A 88 3.23 6.14 -2.47
C MET A 88 4.10 7.25 -1.86
N PRO A 89 4.38 8.37 -2.57
CA PRO A 89 5.19 9.46 -2.04
C PRO A 89 4.75 9.98 -0.67
N SER A 90 3.44 10.16 -0.46
CA SER A 90 2.90 10.54 0.86
C SER A 90 3.22 9.49 1.93
N SER A 91 3.03 8.22 1.61
CA SER A 91 3.31 7.13 2.54
C SER A 91 4.81 7.01 2.86
N TYR A 92 5.68 7.21 1.88
CA TYR A 92 7.12 7.26 2.09
C TYR A 92 7.49 8.37 3.07
N ARG A 93 7.01 9.60 2.81
CA ARG A 93 7.27 10.74 3.68
C ARG A 93 6.83 10.49 5.12
N ASP A 94 5.61 9.95 5.30
CA ASP A 94 4.94 9.88 6.59
C ASP A 94 5.31 8.63 7.41
N TYR A 95 5.69 7.54 6.75
CA TYR A 95 5.88 6.24 7.41
C TYR A 95 7.21 5.58 7.19
N ALA A 96 8.06 6.04 6.25
CA ALA A 96 9.39 5.48 6.11
C ALA A 96 10.25 5.75 7.36
N VAL A 97 11.06 4.76 7.72
CA VAL A 97 11.93 4.75 8.90
C VAL A 97 13.33 4.33 8.46
N ASP A 98 14.32 4.97 9.04
CA ASP A 98 15.72 4.55 8.99
C ASP A 98 15.87 3.34 9.93
N GLY A 99 15.90 2.16 9.37
CA GLY A 99 15.89 0.89 10.12
C GLY A 99 17.28 0.40 10.51
N ASP A 100 18.32 0.79 9.76
CA ASP A 100 19.72 0.43 10.03
C ASP A 100 20.51 1.55 10.74
N GLY A 101 19.94 2.75 10.86
CA GLY A 101 20.52 3.88 11.58
C GLY A 101 21.61 4.62 10.81
N ASP A 102 21.65 4.52 9.48
CA ASP A 102 22.64 5.18 8.62
C ASP A 102 22.34 6.67 8.34
N GLY A 103 21.19 7.17 8.81
CA GLY A 103 20.71 8.54 8.63
C GLY A 103 19.91 8.74 7.35
N ARG A 104 19.49 7.67 6.67
CA ARG A 104 18.67 7.68 5.46
C ARG A 104 17.46 6.78 5.63
N ARG A 105 16.50 6.91 4.72
CA ARG A 105 15.33 6.02 4.64
C ARG A 105 15.27 5.43 3.23
N ASP A 106 16.14 4.44 2.94
CA ASP A 106 16.29 3.87 1.59
C ASP A 106 15.35 2.68 1.37
N LEU A 107 14.15 2.95 0.86
CA LEU A 107 13.17 1.90 0.52
C LEU A 107 13.49 1.16 -0.78
N PHE A 108 14.58 1.50 -1.46
CA PHE A 108 14.96 0.87 -2.72
C PHE A 108 16.05 -0.19 -2.53
N ASN A 109 16.99 0.04 -1.59
CA ASN A 109 18.19 -0.80 -1.47
C ASN A 109 18.42 -1.33 -0.06
N SER A 110 17.89 -0.71 1.02
CA SER A 110 18.01 -1.18 2.40
C SER A 110 16.81 -2.04 2.79
N LEU A 111 17.02 -3.34 3.02
CA LEU A 111 15.97 -4.22 3.54
C LEU A 111 15.57 -3.87 4.98
N ASP A 112 16.50 -3.36 5.78
CA ASP A 112 16.22 -2.96 7.17
C ASP A 112 15.26 -1.77 7.19
N ASP A 113 15.45 -0.78 6.30
CA ASP A 113 14.54 0.34 6.14
C ASP A 113 13.18 -0.10 5.62
N VAL A 114 13.17 -0.99 4.63
CA VAL A 114 11.92 -1.53 4.07
C VAL A 114 11.13 -2.26 5.15
N PHE A 115 11.74 -3.15 5.92
CA PHE A 115 11.06 -3.89 6.99
C PHE A 115 10.57 -2.97 8.10
N ALA A 116 11.41 -2.04 8.55
CA ALA A 116 11.04 -1.07 9.58
C ALA A 116 9.89 -0.15 9.11
N SER A 117 9.94 0.31 7.85
CA SER A 117 8.92 1.17 7.27
C SER A 117 7.58 0.47 7.09
N VAL A 118 7.57 -0.77 6.59
CA VAL A 118 6.34 -1.57 6.47
C VAL A 118 5.75 -1.82 7.87
N ALA A 119 6.58 -2.16 8.86
CA ALA A 119 6.12 -2.32 10.24
C ALA A 119 5.51 -1.04 10.80
N ASN A 120 6.19 0.11 10.59
CA ASN A 120 5.69 1.41 11.03
C ASN A 120 4.37 1.79 10.35
N TYR A 121 4.24 1.51 9.05
CA TYR A 121 2.98 1.71 8.32
C TYR A 121 1.83 0.91 8.92
N PHE A 122 2.04 -0.38 9.22
CA PHE A 122 1.03 -1.20 9.87
C PHE A 122 0.60 -0.66 11.24
N VAL A 123 1.55 -0.20 12.04
CA VAL A 123 1.25 0.35 13.38
C VAL A 123 0.55 1.71 13.27
N LYS A 124 1.10 2.64 12.50
CA LYS A 124 0.64 4.04 12.46
C LYS A 124 -0.61 4.23 11.62
N LYS A 125 -0.69 3.56 10.47
CA LYS A 125 -1.80 3.68 9.52
C LYS A 125 -2.81 2.56 9.67
N GLY A 126 -2.34 1.33 9.86
CA GLY A 126 -3.18 0.13 9.91
C GLY A 126 -3.74 -0.18 11.30
N GLY A 127 -3.30 0.50 12.37
CA GLY A 127 -3.74 0.20 13.73
C GLY A 127 -3.33 -1.20 14.21
N TRP A 128 -2.22 -1.73 13.69
CA TRP A 128 -1.72 -3.06 14.05
C TRP A 128 -1.49 -3.19 15.55
N VAL A 129 -2.07 -4.25 16.13
CA VAL A 129 -1.89 -4.61 17.53
C VAL A 129 -0.90 -5.76 17.63
N ALA A 130 0.20 -5.54 18.34
CA ALA A 130 1.22 -6.56 18.55
C ALA A 130 0.64 -7.80 19.25
N ASN A 131 1.01 -8.98 18.78
CA ASN A 131 0.57 -10.29 19.30
C ASN A 131 -0.94 -10.57 19.17
N ALA A 132 -1.72 -9.72 18.51
CA ALA A 132 -3.09 -10.06 18.14
C ALA A 132 -3.10 -11.12 17.02
N PRO A 133 -4.07 -12.05 17.01
CA PRO A 133 -4.17 -13.01 15.92
C PRO A 133 -4.52 -12.31 14.60
N VAL A 134 -3.82 -12.68 13.53
CA VAL A 134 -4.08 -12.16 12.18
C VAL A 134 -5.18 -12.93 11.50
N ALA A 135 -5.25 -14.23 11.77
CA ALA A 135 -6.27 -15.14 11.28
C ALA A 135 -6.48 -16.26 12.31
N VAL A 136 -7.69 -16.73 12.40
CA VAL A 136 -8.03 -17.91 13.21
C VAL A 136 -8.70 -18.94 12.31
N PRO A 137 -8.42 -20.25 12.49
CA PRO A 137 -9.16 -21.29 11.81
C PRO A 137 -10.64 -21.19 12.18
N ALA A 138 -11.52 -21.44 11.23
CA ALA A 138 -12.95 -21.53 11.48
C ALA A 138 -13.51 -22.76 10.80
N THR A 139 -14.47 -23.42 11.44
CA THR A 139 -15.23 -24.55 10.88
C THR A 139 -16.66 -24.13 10.64
N LEU A 140 -17.23 -24.55 9.50
CA LEU A 140 -18.64 -24.31 9.21
C LEU A 140 -19.45 -25.52 9.63
N ALA A 141 -20.53 -25.30 10.38
CA ALA A 141 -21.44 -26.36 10.81
C ALA A 141 -22.05 -27.11 9.60
N ALA A 142 -22.23 -28.42 9.73
CA ALA A 142 -22.78 -29.23 8.68
C ALA A 142 -24.17 -28.73 8.22
N GLY A 143 -24.38 -28.71 6.91
CA GLY A 143 -25.65 -28.27 6.30
C GLY A 143 -25.82 -26.74 6.23
N ARG A 144 -24.79 -25.96 6.55
CA ARG A 144 -24.78 -24.52 6.36
C ARG A 144 -24.05 -24.18 5.06
N GLU A 145 -24.54 -23.13 4.37
CA GLU A 145 -23.87 -22.61 3.18
C GLU A 145 -22.69 -21.72 3.59
N PRO A 146 -21.55 -21.80 2.88
CA PRO A 146 -20.42 -20.92 3.10
C PRO A 146 -20.81 -19.45 2.88
N PHE A 147 -20.40 -18.58 3.80
CA PHE A 147 -20.53 -17.15 3.63
C PHE A 147 -19.42 -16.63 2.71
N ASN A 148 -19.82 -16.06 1.59
CA ASN A 148 -18.91 -15.40 0.66
C ASN A 148 -19.24 -13.90 0.65
N PRO A 149 -18.40 -13.05 1.28
CA PRO A 149 -18.65 -11.61 1.31
C PRO A 149 -18.56 -11.01 -0.11
N GLU A 150 -19.45 -10.06 -0.40
CA GLU A 150 -19.43 -9.33 -1.67
C GLU A 150 -18.27 -8.33 -1.78
N ASP A 151 -17.70 -7.95 -0.62
CA ASP A 151 -16.61 -6.97 -0.51
C ASP A 151 -15.52 -7.53 0.44
N TRP A 152 -14.30 -7.08 0.23
CA TRP A 152 -13.15 -7.38 1.09
C TRP A 152 -13.17 -6.63 2.44
N MET A 153 -14.04 -5.63 2.59
CA MET A 153 -14.18 -4.88 3.84
C MET A 153 -14.77 -5.76 4.96
N PRO A 154 -14.15 -5.79 6.15
CA PRO A 154 -14.63 -6.60 7.26
C PRO A 154 -15.87 -5.95 7.91
N THR A 155 -17.04 -6.21 7.35
CA THR A 155 -18.34 -5.66 7.80
C THR A 155 -19.05 -6.55 8.81
N HIS A 156 -18.55 -7.76 9.07
CA HIS A 156 -19.16 -8.74 9.96
C HIS A 156 -18.31 -8.95 11.21
N THR A 157 -18.96 -9.05 12.34
CA THR A 157 -18.33 -9.40 13.63
C THR A 157 -18.17 -10.92 13.74
N LEU A 158 -17.35 -11.37 14.70
CA LEU A 158 -17.27 -12.80 15.04
C LEU A 158 -18.64 -13.36 15.51
N ALA A 159 -19.45 -12.55 16.18
CA ALA A 159 -20.80 -12.93 16.59
C ALA A 159 -21.73 -13.16 15.39
N ASP A 160 -21.62 -12.31 14.34
CA ASP A 160 -22.37 -12.49 13.09
C ASP A 160 -21.97 -13.76 12.37
N LEU A 161 -20.68 -14.09 12.36
CA LEU A 161 -20.18 -15.32 11.77
C LEU A 161 -20.60 -16.54 12.58
N ALA A 162 -20.57 -16.48 13.92
CA ALA A 162 -21.07 -17.55 14.78
C ALA A 162 -22.56 -17.81 14.56
N ALA A 163 -23.38 -16.78 14.41
CA ALA A 163 -24.80 -16.92 14.07
C ALA A 163 -25.05 -17.60 12.72
N ARG A 164 -24.10 -17.50 11.78
CA ARG A 164 -24.10 -18.20 10.48
C ARG A 164 -23.60 -19.64 10.57
N GLY A 165 -23.11 -20.06 11.73
CA GLY A 165 -22.65 -21.43 11.98
C GLY A 165 -21.13 -21.62 11.88
N TYR A 166 -20.35 -20.55 11.92
CA TYR A 166 -18.90 -20.64 12.05
C TYR A 166 -18.48 -20.74 13.52
N ALA A 167 -17.54 -21.64 13.81
CA ALA A 167 -16.94 -21.87 15.12
C ALA A 167 -15.40 -21.95 15.00
#